data_3aac4c4021c9a1253c61d6834001b1d4
#
_entry.id   3aac4c4021c9a1253c61d6834001b1d4
#
_cell.length_a   1.000
_cell.length_b   1.000
_cell.length_c   1.000
_cell.angle_alpha   90.00
_cell.angle_beta   90.00
_cell.angle_gamma   90.00
#
_symmetry.space_group_name_H-M   'P 1'
#
loop_
_entity.id
_entity.type
_entity.pdbx_description
1 polymer ?
#
loop_
_entity_poly.entity_id
_entity_poly.type
_entity_poly.pdbx_seq_one_letter_code
_entity_poly.pdbx_strand_id
1 'polypeptide(L)'
;MKKIYAAVALVLPVLAFAQQVRTHGTATNVANAHQKGVSFYSESFDADLNGWSSVTEVGVVDWKWTDVGPGTTSSTYPVPPLNTSTPSGWAIIDDDFDGTSGQQTNASLISPVIDLSSAPTNLRVRFDQYFQEFQADATFVGVSTDGGATWNEVEINDGVGREGRPNPEVVEVSITDWVAVNPANVQLRFRYEASWDYGWQVDNIAVVEQFQFDMIAVSAFLSHTGTGEEYGRIPASQLNNTMLVGGELKNDGSQEQTNVVATMEVRNPDDVVAFTATTNIGTLAANTSFFMEEFVTLPALDDALYTATLTVTSDQQASDANTANNAKVRVFEVNSGRYSLDAVGLHPAGTELLGSLGTNSFDGGEDGLVVMTYYEVIEPVDVYGIEFLITSATVTGGFVTTSILDTADVFAAVPLFTNPVVESDAYDINAENVSSGVVQVLFPNVTTVQPGGYFAAVTMNSNAGAGHIRVVDDLTVPQPNVASAIFIPNDQVFSNGNALAIRLLTEPINSGVSETATSTLAQVFPNPSTGLVNIRVSGNDTQVVEVLNVAGELVHNSTVQGSNTIDLSGLAKGVYTLRVVGTNGSSAQRITLQ
;
A
#
# COMPACT_ATOMS: atom_id res chain seq x y z
N MET A 1 -3.30 -61.54 7.49
CA MET A 1 -4.35 -60.53 7.66
C MET A 1 -3.68 -59.17 7.66
N LYS A 2 -3.65 -58.50 6.50
CA LYS A 2 -3.12 -57.13 6.34
C LYS A 2 -4.21 -56.15 6.72
N LYS A 3 -4.02 -55.35 7.77
CA LYS A 3 -4.92 -54.26 8.14
C LYS A 3 -4.64 -53.10 7.18
N ILE A 4 -5.59 -52.80 6.32
CA ILE A 4 -5.64 -51.61 5.49
C ILE A 4 -6.17 -50.49 6.39
N TYR A 5 -5.31 -49.52 6.72
CA TYR A 5 -5.76 -48.27 7.29
C TYR A 5 -6.25 -47.38 6.14
N ALA A 6 -7.57 -47.22 6.04
CA ALA A 6 -8.17 -46.20 5.18
C ALA A 6 -7.92 -44.84 5.87
N ALA A 7 -6.97 -44.09 5.37
CA ALA A 7 -6.87 -42.68 5.65
C ALA A 7 -8.08 -42.00 5.00
N VAL A 8 -9.05 -41.60 5.79
CA VAL A 8 -10.09 -40.65 5.37
C VAL A 8 -9.37 -39.32 5.23
N ALA A 9 -8.93 -39.01 4.02
CA ALA A 9 -8.59 -37.64 3.67
C ALA A 9 -9.88 -36.85 3.76
N LEU A 10 -10.01 -36.02 4.79
CA LEU A 10 -10.98 -34.94 4.83
C LEU A 10 -10.57 -33.98 3.70
N VAL A 11 -11.18 -34.14 2.55
CA VAL A 11 -11.15 -33.13 1.51
C VAL A 11 -12.06 -32.01 2.04
N LEU A 12 -11.48 -31.13 2.84
CA LEU A 12 -11.98 -29.77 2.88
C LEU A 12 -12.00 -29.31 1.43
N PRO A 13 -13.07 -28.69 0.93
CA PRO A 13 -12.96 -27.90 -0.28
C PRO A 13 -11.94 -26.81 0.06
N VAL A 14 -10.68 -27.08 -0.21
CA VAL A 14 -9.76 -26.04 -0.58
C VAL A 14 -10.45 -25.47 -1.80
N LEU A 15 -11.22 -24.41 -1.61
CA LEU A 15 -11.37 -23.43 -2.66
C LEU A 15 -9.92 -23.08 -2.97
N ALA A 16 -9.36 -23.79 -3.94
CA ALA A 16 -8.18 -23.36 -4.64
C ALA A 16 -8.67 -22.08 -5.34
N PHE A 17 -8.68 -20.99 -4.59
CA PHE A 17 -8.37 -19.71 -5.16
C PHE A 17 -6.96 -19.94 -5.67
N ALA A 18 -6.87 -20.29 -6.97
CA ALA A 18 -5.64 -20.07 -7.68
C ALA A 18 -5.27 -18.66 -7.26
N GLN A 19 -4.23 -18.55 -6.46
CA GLN A 19 -3.63 -17.32 -6.11
C GLN A 19 -3.12 -16.77 -7.44
N GLN A 20 -3.99 -16.09 -8.18
CA GLN A 20 -3.49 -15.06 -9.03
C GLN A 20 -2.93 -14.07 -8.02
N VAL A 21 -1.63 -14.18 -7.76
CA VAL A 21 -0.86 -13.02 -7.37
C VAL A 21 -1.19 -12.03 -8.47
N ARG A 22 -2.15 -11.17 -8.19
CA ARG A 22 -2.52 -10.14 -9.13
C ARG A 22 -1.26 -9.32 -9.27
N THR A 23 -0.65 -9.40 -10.44
CA THR A 23 0.41 -8.49 -10.88
C THR A 23 -0.21 -7.11 -11.10
N HIS A 24 -0.87 -6.62 -10.10
CA HIS A 24 -1.29 -5.25 -10.07
C HIS A 24 -0.08 -4.50 -9.60
N GLY A 25 0.43 -3.74 -10.53
CA GLY A 25 1.44 -2.77 -10.20
C GLY A 25 1.02 -2.13 -8.91
N THR A 26 1.76 -2.42 -7.85
CA THR A 26 1.71 -1.66 -6.63
C THR A 26 1.55 -0.22 -7.09
N ALA A 27 0.56 0.48 -6.53
CA ALA A 27 0.48 1.91 -6.69
C ALA A 27 1.80 2.49 -6.21
N THR A 28 2.79 2.48 -7.06
CA THR A 28 4.03 3.15 -6.81
C THR A 28 3.74 4.60 -7.08
N ASN A 29 3.35 5.31 -6.04
CA ASN A 29 3.57 6.75 -5.95
C ASN A 29 5.07 7.10 -5.87
N VAL A 30 5.94 6.17 -6.15
CA VAL A 30 7.19 6.59 -6.72
C VAL A 30 6.76 7.13 -8.07
N ALA A 31 6.80 8.45 -8.24
CA ALA A 31 7.07 9.00 -9.54
C ALA A 31 8.25 8.17 -10.05
N ASN A 32 7.96 7.04 -10.71
CA ASN A 32 8.90 6.36 -11.55
C ASN A 32 9.22 7.47 -12.52
N ALA A 33 10.34 8.14 -12.23
CA ALA A 33 10.94 9.00 -13.20
C ALA A 33 11.38 8.03 -14.31
N HIS A 34 10.40 7.56 -15.09
CA HIS A 34 10.65 7.07 -16.40
C HIS A 34 11.42 8.21 -17.04
N GLN A 35 12.70 8.01 -17.24
CA GLN A 35 13.48 8.98 -17.97
C GLN A 35 12.71 9.22 -19.25
N LYS A 36 12.23 10.46 -19.44
CA LYS A 36 11.44 10.80 -20.62
C LYS A 36 12.34 10.54 -21.82
N GLY A 37 12.13 9.44 -22.54
CA GLY A 37 12.73 9.23 -23.85
C GLY A 37 12.40 10.40 -24.77
N VAL A 38 13.13 10.57 -25.84
CA VAL A 38 12.80 11.59 -26.84
C VAL A 38 11.39 11.32 -27.35
N SER A 39 10.49 12.32 -27.23
CA SER A 39 9.13 12.24 -27.75
C SER A 39 9.13 12.59 -29.24
N PHE A 40 8.51 11.74 -30.06
CA PHE A 40 8.32 11.94 -31.50
C PHE A 40 6.93 12.42 -31.85
N TYR A 41 6.00 12.29 -30.91
CA TYR A 41 4.64 12.82 -30.93
C TYR A 41 4.17 13.05 -29.50
N SER A 42 3.38 14.09 -29.31
CA SER A 42 2.73 14.32 -28.00
C SER A 42 1.38 15.03 -28.19
N GLU A 43 0.44 14.68 -27.31
CA GLU A 43 -0.88 15.28 -27.19
C GLU A 43 -1.25 15.40 -25.71
N SER A 44 -1.71 16.58 -25.30
CA SER A 44 -2.08 16.90 -23.90
C SER A 44 -3.50 17.44 -23.78
N PHE A 45 -4.29 17.39 -24.83
CA PHE A 45 -5.71 17.82 -24.86
C PHE A 45 -5.99 19.15 -24.15
N ASP A 46 -5.12 20.16 -24.35
CA ASP A 46 -5.15 21.42 -23.58
C ASP A 46 -6.47 22.20 -23.66
N ALA A 47 -7.23 22.07 -24.74
CA ALA A 47 -8.45 22.85 -24.94
C ALA A 47 -9.60 22.08 -25.62
N ASP A 48 -9.29 21.02 -26.34
CA ASP A 48 -10.23 20.15 -27.04
C ASP A 48 -9.53 18.83 -27.42
N LEU A 49 -10.16 17.97 -28.21
CA LEU A 49 -9.54 16.73 -28.70
C LEU A 49 -8.47 16.94 -29.79
N ASN A 50 -8.12 18.15 -30.12
CA ASN A 50 -7.02 18.57 -31.01
C ASN A 50 -6.88 17.72 -32.29
N GLY A 51 -8.00 17.51 -33.00
CA GLY A 51 -8.06 16.74 -34.24
C GLY A 51 -8.11 15.22 -34.06
N TRP A 52 -8.09 14.73 -32.84
CA TRP A 52 -8.49 13.35 -32.55
C TRP A 52 -10.01 13.20 -32.77
N SER A 53 -10.42 12.05 -33.22
CA SER A 53 -11.83 11.77 -33.54
C SER A 53 -12.37 10.65 -32.64
N SER A 54 -13.61 10.84 -32.15
CA SER A 54 -14.39 9.78 -31.54
C SER A 54 -15.14 9.01 -32.61
N VAL A 55 -15.11 7.69 -32.55
CA VAL A 55 -15.86 6.79 -33.42
C VAL A 55 -16.57 5.78 -32.56
N THR A 56 -17.92 5.81 -32.53
CA THR A 56 -18.74 4.86 -31.81
C THR A 56 -19.15 3.72 -32.72
N GLU A 57 -18.62 2.52 -32.48
CA GLU A 57 -18.95 1.31 -33.23
C GLU A 57 -20.25 0.65 -32.71
N VAL A 58 -20.46 0.70 -31.38
CA VAL A 58 -21.66 0.17 -30.72
C VAL A 58 -22.11 1.11 -29.60
N GLY A 59 -23.40 1.33 -29.50
CA GLY A 59 -24.00 2.19 -28.48
C GLY A 59 -24.15 3.64 -28.91
N VAL A 60 -24.11 4.54 -27.91
CA VAL A 60 -24.31 5.99 -28.12
C VAL A 60 -23.29 6.82 -27.33
N VAL A 61 -22.42 6.18 -26.54
CA VAL A 61 -21.42 6.86 -25.71
C VAL A 61 -20.19 7.15 -26.56
N ASP A 62 -19.73 8.38 -26.51
CA ASP A 62 -18.62 8.91 -27.29
C ASP A 62 -17.45 9.35 -26.39
N TRP A 63 -16.24 9.29 -26.92
CA TRP A 63 -15.12 10.01 -26.36
C TRP A 63 -15.33 11.52 -26.48
N LYS A 64 -15.09 12.23 -25.41
CA LYS A 64 -15.22 13.69 -25.33
C LYS A 64 -14.05 14.32 -24.59
N TRP A 65 -13.85 15.60 -24.80
CA TRP A 65 -12.94 16.40 -24.00
C TRP A 65 -13.64 16.87 -22.72
N THR A 66 -12.89 16.97 -21.63
CA THR A 66 -13.37 17.53 -20.36
C THR A 66 -12.23 18.25 -19.62
N ASP A 67 -12.56 19.27 -18.85
CA ASP A 67 -11.70 19.95 -17.88
C ASP A 67 -12.24 19.85 -16.45
N VAL A 68 -13.33 19.10 -16.27
CA VAL A 68 -14.02 18.94 -14.97
C VAL A 68 -14.12 17.48 -14.51
N GLY A 69 -13.95 16.53 -15.42
CA GLY A 69 -14.01 15.10 -15.15
C GLY A 69 -15.34 14.43 -15.44
N PRO A 70 -15.54 13.22 -14.92
CA PRO A 70 -16.74 12.43 -15.14
C PRO A 70 -17.96 13.08 -14.49
N GLY A 71 -19.14 12.80 -15.06
CA GLY A 71 -20.42 13.15 -14.46
C GLY A 71 -20.66 12.40 -13.15
N THR A 72 -21.54 12.97 -12.32
CA THR A 72 -21.87 12.34 -11.02
C THR A 72 -23.09 11.45 -11.19
N THR A 73 -22.93 10.14 -11.14
CA THR A 73 -24.01 9.16 -11.20
C THR A 73 -24.23 8.41 -9.89
N SER A 74 -23.19 8.17 -9.14
CA SER A 74 -23.26 7.48 -7.86
C SER A 74 -22.50 8.24 -6.76
N SER A 75 -23.14 8.44 -5.62
CA SER A 75 -22.47 8.93 -4.41
C SER A 75 -21.70 7.82 -3.67
N THR A 76 -22.00 6.56 -3.99
CA THR A 76 -21.43 5.38 -3.31
C THR A 76 -20.08 4.97 -3.90
N TYR A 77 -19.92 5.11 -5.22
CA TYR A 77 -18.69 4.75 -5.94
C TYR A 77 -18.31 5.89 -6.90
N PRO A 78 -17.84 7.04 -6.39
CA PRO A 78 -17.48 8.16 -7.25
C PRO A 78 -16.24 7.83 -8.08
N VAL A 79 -16.30 8.11 -9.38
CA VAL A 79 -15.12 8.11 -10.24
C VAL A 79 -14.42 9.46 -10.12
N PRO A 80 -13.18 9.53 -9.63
CA PRO A 80 -12.47 10.81 -9.54
C PRO A 80 -12.08 11.32 -10.93
N PRO A 81 -11.97 12.64 -11.11
CA PRO A 81 -11.34 13.20 -12.29
C PRO A 81 -9.88 12.79 -12.38
N LEU A 82 -9.35 12.66 -13.60
CA LEU A 82 -7.95 12.38 -13.84
C LEU A 82 -7.08 13.49 -13.23
N ASN A 83 -6.14 13.10 -12.37
CA ASN A 83 -5.17 14.02 -11.78
C ASN A 83 -3.98 14.20 -12.74
N THR A 84 -4.22 14.84 -13.86
CA THR A 84 -3.21 15.07 -14.90
C THR A 84 -2.13 16.05 -14.45
N SER A 85 -0.92 15.91 -14.99
CA SER A 85 0.20 16.83 -14.72
C SER A 85 0.04 18.18 -15.44
N THR A 86 -0.84 18.26 -16.45
CA THR A 86 -1.20 19.48 -17.16
C THR A 86 -2.65 19.85 -16.81
N PRO A 87 -2.91 20.91 -16.02
CA PRO A 87 -4.25 21.20 -15.50
C PRO A 87 -5.17 21.85 -16.53
N SER A 88 -5.21 21.36 -17.77
CA SER A 88 -5.93 21.99 -18.87
C SER A 88 -7.16 21.22 -19.35
N GLY A 89 -7.15 19.90 -19.22
CA GLY A 89 -8.22 19.01 -19.66
C GLY A 89 -7.67 17.67 -20.17
N TRP A 90 -8.56 16.76 -20.53
CA TRP A 90 -8.20 15.40 -20.98
C TRP A 90 -9.32 14.78 -21.82
N ALA A 91 -9.04 13.65 -22.46
CA ALA A 91 -10.06 12.86 -23.13
C ALA A 91 -10.70 11.87 -22.13
N ILE A 92 -12.03 11.75 -22.21
CA ILE A 92 -12.83 10.84 -21.39
C ILE A 92 -13.87 10.13 -22.24
N ILE A 93 -14.10 8.84 -21.93
CA ILE A 93 -15.34 8.13 -22.21
C ILE A 93 -16.00 7.82 -20.86
N ASP A 94 -17.23 8.30 -20.66
CA ASP A 94 -17.95 8.26 -19.39
C ASP A 94 -19.22 7.43 -19.58
N ASP A 95 -19.07 6.11 -19.47
CA ASP A 95 -20.15 5.18 -19.79
C ASP A 95 -21.22 5.14 -18.70
N ASP A 96 -20.86 5.43 -17.45
CA ASP A 96 -21.79 5.50 -16.32
C ASP A 96 -22.72 6.73 -16.45
N PHE A 97 -22.20 7.88 -16.85
CA PHE A 97 -22.97 9.11 -16.94
C PHE A 97 -23.70 9.28 -18.28
N ASP A 98 -23.05 8.97 -19.38
CA ASP A 98 -23.60 9.18 -20.74
C ASP A 98 -24.38 7.95 -21.22
N GLY A 99 -24.15 6.76 -20.65
CA GLY A 99 -24.79 5.52 -20.99
C GLY A 99 -26.11 5.25 -20.27
N THR A 100 -26.68 4.10 -20.51
CA THR A 100 -27.88 3.61 -19.81
C THR A 100 -27.73 2.14 -19.47
N SER A 101 -28.29 1.74 -18.34
CA SER A 101 -28.20 0.37 -17.82
C SER A 101 -28.52 -0.71 -18.89
N GLY A 102 -27.59 -1.64 -19.08
CA GLY A 102 -27.68 -2.75 -20.02
C GLY A 102 -27.38 -2.38 -21.48
N GLN A 103 -26.96 -1.17 -21.75
CA GLN A 103 -26.48 -0.75 -23.06
C GLN A 103 -24.99 -1.14 -23.22
N GLN A 104 -24.68 -1.73 -24.37
CA GLN A 104 -23.29 -1.98 -24.73
C GLN A 104 -22.68 -0.75 -25.36
N THR A 105 -21.41 -0.51 -25.05
CA THR A 105 -20.58 0.55 -25.59
C THR A 105 -19.35 -0.07 -26.24
N ASN A 106 -19.03 0.35 -27.46
CA ASN A 106 -17.74 0.14 -28.10
C ASN A 106 -17.40 1.42 -28.85
N ALA A 107 -16.41 2.15 -28.35
CA ALA A 107 -16.04 3.45 -28.91
C ALA A 107 -14.52 3.66 -28.89
N SER A 108 -14.04 4.28 -29.96
CA SER A 108 -12.63 4.50 -30.23
C SER A 108 -12.29 5.98 -30.27
N LEU A 109 -11.23 6.39 -29.58
CA LEU A 109 -10.56 7.68 -29.75
C LEU A 109 -9.36 7.46 -30.68
N ILE A 110 -9.38 8.13 -31.85
CA ILE A 110 -8.41 7.90 -32.94
C ILE A 110 -7.62 9.17 -33.21
N SER A 111 -6.28 9.06 -33.25
CA SER A 111 -5.39 10.18 -33.53
C SER A 111 -5.48 10.65 -35.00
N PRO A 112 -5.07 11.88 -35.28
CA PRO A 112 -4.61 12.24 -36.63
C PRO A 112 -3.51 11.30 -37.10
N VAL A 113 -3.21 11.34 -38.41
CA VAL A 113 -2.06 10.60 -38.96
C VAL A 113 -0.77 11.22 -38.43
N ILE A 114 0.09 10.37 -37.92
CA ILE A 114 1.39 10.72 -37.34
C ILE A 114 2.48 10.16 -38.26
N ASP A 115 3.42 10.98 -38.66
CA ASP A 115 4.61 10.57 -39.43
C ASP A 115 5.77 10.27 -38.48
N LEU A 116 6.05 9.00 -38.27
CA LEU A 116 7.15 8.48 -37.45
C LEU A 116 8.34 7.96 -38.27
N SER A 117 8.40 8.30 -39.57
CA SER A 117 9.46 7.81 -40.47
C SER A 117 10.89 8.25 -40.08
N SER A 118 11.01 9.33 -39.29
CA SER A 118 12.28 9.82 -38.74
C SER A 118 12.56 9.31 -37.32
N ALA A 119 11.62 8.60 -36.71
CA ALA A 119 11.80 8.05 -35.36
C ALA A 119 12.65 6.78 -35.40
N PRO A 120 13.27 6.37 -34.27
CA PRO A 120 13.92 5.05 -34.13
C PRO A 120 12.90 3.92 -34.29
N THR A 121 13.39 2.70 -34.43
CA THR A 121 12.50 1.55 -34.66
C THR A 121 11.87 1.00 -33.39
N ASN A 122 12.39 1.36 -32.22
CA ASN A 122 11.92 0.91 -30.90
C ASN A 122 11.05 1.99 -30.25
N LEU A 123 9.74 1.89 -30.40
CA LEU A 123 8.78 2.89 -29.99
C LEU A 123 7.75 2.35 -29.01
N ARG A 124 7.30 3.24 -28.11
CA ARG A 124 6.17 3.02 -27.21
C ARG A 124 5.17 4.17 -27.31
N VAL A 125 3.90 3.85 -27.12
CA VAL A 125 2.90 4.83 -26.69
C VAL A 125 2.94 4.89 -25.17
N ARG A 126 3.11 6.11 -24.64
CA ARG A 126 3.05 6.43 -23.21
C ARG A 126 1.92 7.41 -22.99
N PHE A 127 1.15 7.23 -21.90
CA PHE A 127 0.05 8.14 -21.56
C PHE A 127 -0.27 8.07 -20.07
N ASP A 128 -0.91 9.10 -19.56
CA ASP A 128 -1.52 9.14 -18.25
C ASP A 128 -2.94 8.63 -18.36
N GLN A 129 -3.39 7.83 -17.40
CA GLN A 129 -4.76 7.33 -17.35
C GLN A 129 -5.34 7.33 -15.95
N TYR A 130 -6.68 7.30 -15.88
CA TYR A 130 -7.44 6.74 -14.79
C TYR A 130 -8.51 5.80 -15.34
N PHE A 131 -8.49 4.57 -14.83
CA PHE A 131 -9.45 3.52 -15.18
C PHE A 131 -9.93 2.82 -13.92
N GLN A 132 -11.21 2.51 -13.88
CA GLN A 132 -11.85 1.78 -12.80
C GLN A 132 -12.80 0.76 -13.42
N GLU A 133 -12.59 -0.52 -13.13
CA GLU A 133 -13.41 -1.62 -13.64
C GLU A 133 -14.66 -1.80 -12.79
N PHE A 134 -15.79 -2.14 -13.42
CA PHE A 134 -17.00 -2.56 -12.71
C PHE A 134 -17.41 -3.99 -13.00
N GLN A 135 -17.61 -4.39 -14.23
CA GLN A 135 -18.10 -5.72 -14.60
C GLN A 135 -17.18 -6.44 -15.59
N ALA A 136 -17.22 -6.03 -16.83
CA ALA A 136 -16.50 -6.68 -17.92
C ALA A 136 -16.09 -5.65 -18.97
N ASP A 137 -15.68 -4.49 -18.52
CA ASP A 137 -15.13 -3.45 -19.39
C ASP A 137 -13.71 -3.81 -19.80
N ALA A 138 -13.38 -3.48 -21.04
CA ALA A 138 -12.07 -3.74 -21.63
C ALA A 138 -11.54 -2.48 -22.33
N THR A 139 -10.24 -2.24 -22.16
CA THR A 139 -9.55 -1.09 -22.73
C THR A 139 -8.40 -1.55 -23.61
N PHE A 140 -8.30 -0.96 -24.81
CA PHE A 140 -7.33 -1.37 -25.81
C PHE A 140 -6.52 -0.17 -26.30
N VAL A 141 -5.22 -0.37 -26.47
CA VAL A 141 -4.34 0.53 -27.20
C VAL A 141 -3.97 -0.10 -28.53
N GLY A 142 -4.19 0.62 -29.62
CA GLY A 142 -3.99 0.09 -30.96
C GLY A 142 -3.24 1.04 -31.90
N VAL A 143 -2.66 0.46 -32.94
CA VAL A 143 -1.99 1.16 -34.04
C VAL A 143 -2.54 0.68 -35.38
N SER A 144 -2.86 1.63 -36.24
CA SER A 144 -3.08 1.39 -37.68
C SER A 144 -1.97 2.07 -38.48
N THR A 145 -1.55 1.42 -39.55
CA THR A 145 -0.62 1.97 -40.54
C THR A 145 -1.17 1.99 -41.95
N ASP A 146 -2.50 1.80 -42.08
CA ASP A 146 -3.24 1.73 -43.36
C ASP A 146 -4.46 2.64 -43.38
N GLY A 147 -4.45 3.71 -42.55
CA GLY A 147 -5.53 4.71 -42.51
C GLY A 147 -6.78 4.23 -41.75
N GLY A 148 -6.62 3.34 -40.77
CA GLY A 148 -7.69 2.82 -39.93
C GLY A 148 -8.43 1.61 -40.53
N ALA A 149 -7.94 1.06 -41.64
CA ALA A 149 -8.58 -0.12 -42.28
C ALA A 149 -8.34 -1.40 -41.44
N THR A 150 -7.15 -1.53 -40.82
CA THR A 150 -6.81 -2.60 -39.88
C THR A 150 -6.10 -2.04 -38.65
N TRP A 151 -6.25 -2.73 -37.53
CA TRP A 151 -5.66 -2.34 -36.24
C TRP A 151 -4.91 -3.50 -35.63
N ASN A 152 -3.67 -3.26 -35.20
CA ASN A 152 -2.99 -4.10 -34.24
C ASN A 152 -3.23 -3.49 -32.86
N GLU A 153 -3.75 -4.24 -31.92
CA GLU A 153 -4.07 -3.74 -30.59
C GLU A 153 -3.79 -4.74 -29.49
N VAL A 154 -3.61 -4.25 -28.30
CA VAL A 154 -3.47 -5.02 -27.08
C VAL A 154 -4.45 -4.51 -26.04
N GLU A 155 -5.08 -5.43 -25.35
CA GLU A 155 -5.87 -5.13 -24.15
C GLU A 155 -4.94 -4.74 -23.02
N ILE A 156 -5.31 -3.67 -22.34
CA ILE A 156 -4.66 -3.19 -21.11
C ILE A 156 -5.69 -3.16 -19.99
N ASN A 157 -5.26 -3.04 -18.75
CA ASN A 157 -6.14 -3.01 -17.58
C ASN A 157 -6.95 -4.30 -17.33
N ASP A 158 -6.68 -5.41 -18.01
CA ASP A 158 -7.32 -6.69 -17.71
C ASP A 158 -7.12 -7.10 -16.23
N GLY A 159 -8.22 -7.45 -15.56
CA GLY A 159 -8.24 -7.85 -14.16
C GLY A 159 -7.96 -6.74 -13.14
N VAL A 160 -8.05 -5.48 -13.55
CA VAL A 160 -7.97 -4.31 -12.67
C VAL A 160 -9.23 -4.20 -11.84
N GLY A 161 -9.10 -4.11 -10.53
CA GLY A 161 -10.25 -3.92 -9.63
C GLY A 161 -10.69 -2.46 -9.50
N ARG A 162 -11.75 -2.25 -8.71
CA ARG A 162 -12.38 -0.94 -8.50
C ARG A 162 -11.53 0.05 -7.70
N GLU A 163 -10.60 -0.40 -6.90
CA GLU A 163 -9.96 0.39 -5.85
C GLU A 163 -8.44 0.32 -5.92
N GLY A 164 -7.78 1.29 -5.31
CA GLY A 164 -6.33 1.31 -5.14
C GLY A 164 -5.52 1.63 -6.38
N ARG A 165 -6.13 2.24 -7.41
CA ARG A 165 -5.41 2.65 -8.62
C ARG A 165 -4.70 3.99 -8.41
N PRO A 166 -3.47 4.13 -8.94
CA PRO A 166 -2.85 5.45 -9.05
C PRO A 166 -3.70 6.39 -9.89
N ASN A 167 -3.69 7.66 -9.52
CA ASN A 167 -4.33 8.71 -10.30
C ASN A 167 -3.40 9.94 -10.39
N PRO A 168 -2.73 10.16 -11.54
CA PRO A 168 -2.74 9.34 -12.74
C PRO A 168 -1.93 8.06 -12.61
N GLU A 169 -2.27 7.06 -13.41
CA GLU A 169 -1.39 5.95 -13.73
C GLU A 169 -0.69 6.23 -15.06
N VAL A 170 0.62 6.02 -15.13
CA VAL A 170 1.37 6.10 -16.37
C VAL A 170 1.44 4.73 -17.01
N VAL A 171 0.92 4.61 -18.24
CA VAL A 171 0.93 3.38 -19.02
C VAL A 171 1.86 3.50 -20.22
N GLU A 172 2.62 2.46 -20.50
CA GLU A 172 3.46 2.35 -21.69
C GLU A 172 3.17 1.05 -22.44
N VAL A 173 2.93 1.17 -23.74
CA VAL A 173 2.65 0.04 -24.64
C VAL A 173 3.65 0.03 -25.79
N SER A 174 4.38 -1.08 -25.99
CA SER A 174 5.29 -1.22 -27.13
C SER A 174 4.48 -1.27 -28.44
N ILE A 175 4.85 -0.41 -29.38
CA ILE A 175 4.25 -0.33 -30.71
C ILE A 175 5.26 -0.62 -31.83
N THR A 176 6.46 -1.04 -31.45
CA THR A 176 7.61 -1.23 -32.33
C THR A 176 7.26 -2.03 -33.60
N ASP A 177 6.72 -3.22 -33.44
CA ASP A 177 6.40 -4.12 -34.56
C ASP A 177 5.25 -3.61 -35.42
N TRP A 178 4.32 -2.87 -34.81
CA TRP A 178 3.14 -2.36 -35.50
C TRP A 178 3.47 -1.17 -36.39
N VAL A 179 4.33 -0.28 -35.91
CA VAL A 179 4.77 0.93 -36.64
C VAL A 179 5.71 0.56 -37.80
N ALA A 180 6.50 -0.49 -37.66
CA ALA A 180 7.51 -0.90 -38.64
C ALA A 180 6.94 -1.15 -40.06
N VAL A 181 5.65 -1.45 -40.18
CA VAL A 181 4.97 -1.73 -41.46
C VAL A 181 4.91 -0.49 -42.36
N ASN A 182 4.52 0.67 -41.79
CA ASN A 182 4.47 1.95 -42.52
C ASN A 182 4.57 3.12 -41.53
N PRO A 183 5.77 3.49 -41.08
CA PRO A 183 5.95 4.52 -40.07
C PRO A 183 5.51 5.94 -40.50
N ALA A 184 5.36 6.19 -41.80
CA ALA A 184 4.89 7.48 -42.31
C ALA A 184 3.37 7.68 -42.21
N ASN A 185 2.60 6.64 -41.85
CA ASN A 185 1.14 6.70 -41.82
C ASN A 185 0.59 5.99 -40.58
N VAL A 186 0.98 6.46 -39.41
CA VAL A 186 0.58 5.87 -38.12
C VAL A 186 -0.64 6.58 -37.56
N GLN A 187 -1.62 5.83 -37.09
CA GLN A 187 -2.70 6.31 -36.25
C GLN A 187 -2.72 5.51 -34.97
N LEU A 188 -2.91 6.20 -33.83
CA LEU A 188 -3.13 5.60 -32.52
C LEU A 188 -4.63 5.46 -32.26
N ARG A 189 -5.02 4.41 -31.55
CA ARG A 189 -6.39 4.19 -31.09
C ARG A 189 -6.42 3.82 -29.62
N PHE A 190 -7.34 4.48 -28.88
CA PHE A 190 -7.76 4.09 -27.54
C PHE A 190 -9.21 3.62 -27.65
N ARG A 191 -9.47 2.32 -27.46
CA ARG A 191 -10.78 1.70 -27.66
C ARG A 191 -11.30 1.17 -26.34
N TYR A 192 -12.56 1.50 -26.04
CA TYR A 192 -13.26 1.09 -24.83
C TYR A 192 -14.46 0.23 -25.19
N GLU A 193 -14.57 -0.94 -24.54
CA GLU A 193 -15.71 -1.84 -24.62
C GLU A 193 -16.30 -2.03 -23.24
N ALA A 194 -17.62 -1.88 -23.07
CA ALA A 194 -18.29 -1.97 -21.79
C ALA A 194 -19.78 -2.30 -21.95
N SER A 195 -20.44 -2.49 -20.82
CA SER A 195 -21.89 -2.68 -20.72
C SER A 195 -22.48 -1.86 -19.59
N TRP A 196 -22.39 -0.53 -19.75
CA TRP A 196 -22.75 0.46 -18.74
C TRP A 196 -21.89 0.29 -17.47
N ASP A 197 -20.61 0.49 -17.66
CA ASP A 197 -19.56 0.47 -16.64
C ASP A 197 -19.05 1.90 -16.37
N TYR A 198 -18.01 2.11 -15.58
CA TYR A 198 -17.60 3.44 -15.17
C TYR A 198 -17.10 4.30 -16.33
N GLY A 199 -15.99 3.96 -16.96
CA GLY A 199 -15.39 4.71 -18.04
C GLY A 199 -13.86 4.76 -17.98
N TRP A 200 -13.27 5.49 -18.92
CA TRP A 200 -11.82 5.60 -19.07
C TRP A 200 -11.40 7.05 -19.36
N GLN A 201 -10.35 7.51 -18.71
CA GLN A 201 -9.79 8.85 -18.83
C GLN A 201 -8.34 8.76 -19.27
N VAL A 202 -7.92 9.52 -20.27
CA VAL A 202 -6.54 9.51 -20.81
C VAL A 202 -6.05 10.91 -21.12
N ASP A 203 -4.74 11.15 -20.88
CA ASP A 203 -4.06 12.40 -21.15
C ASP A 203 -2.56 12.19 -21.41
N ASN A 204 -1.85 13.26 -21.77
CA ASN A 204 -0.40 13.28 -21.94
C ASN A 204 0.12 12.15 -22.83
N ILE A 205 -0.60 11.86 -23.93
CA ILE A 205 -0.24 10.80 -24.87
C ILE A 205 1.05 11.20 -25.60
N ALA A 206 2.04 10.31 -25.60
CA ALA A 206 3.29 10.52 -26.31
C ALA A 206 3.76 9.24 -27.01
N VAL A 207 4.39 9.38 -28.17
CA VAL A 207 5.19 8.33 -28.77
C VAL A 207 6.65 8.58 -28.41
N VAL A 208 7.25 7.69 -27.66
CA VAL A 208 8.61 7.80 -27.11
C VAL A 208 9.50 6.65 -27.55
N GLU A 209 10.81 6.87 -27.54
CA GLU A 209 11.76 5.80 -27.76
C GLU A 209 11.77 4.83 -26.56
N GLN A 210 11.68 3.54 -26.85
CA GLN A 210 11.92 2.48 -25.87
C GLN A 210 13.42 2.29 -25.71
N PHE A 211 13.92 2.27 -24.48
CA PHE A 211 15.31 2.00 -24.21
C PHE A 211 15.74 0.61 -24.68
N GLN A 212 17.02 0.45 -25.00
CA GLN A 212 17.53 -0.88 -25.39
C GLN A 212 17.56 -1.83 -24.19
N PHE A 213 18.01 -1.34 -23.05
CA PHE A 213 18.16 -2.11 -21.82
C PHE A 213 17.52 -1.35 -20.66
N ASP A 214 16.57 -1.96 -20.00
CA ASP A 214 15.90 -1.46 -18.80
C ASP A 214 15.32 -2.67 -18.05
N MET A 215 15.90 -3.02 -16.91
CA MET A 215 15.34 -4.02 -16.02
C MET A 215 14.50 -3.32 -14.96
N ILE A 216 13.34 -3.87 -14.65
CA ILE A 216 12.44 -3.31 -13.64
C ILE A 216 12.10 -4.38 -12.61
N ALA A 217 12.23 -4.04 -11.33
CA ALA A 217 11.55 -4.76 -10.27
C ALA A 217 10.13 -4.18 -10.15
N VAL A 218 9.15 -4.87 -10.74
CA VAL A 218 7.75 -4.40 -10.82
C VAL A 218 7.08 -4.48 -9.45
N SER A 219 7.21 -5.62 -8.78
CA SER A 219 6.67 -5.86 -7.45
C SER A 219 7.67 -6.63 -6.57
N ALA A 220 7.43 -6.61 -5.27
CA ALA A 220 8.07 -7.52 -4.33
C ALA A 220 7.02 -7.97 -3.31
N PHE A 221 7.20 -9.13 -2.68
CA PHE A 221 6.34 -9.64 -1.62
C PHE A 221 7.11 -10.47 -0.60
N LEU A 222 6.55 -10.55 0.61
CA LEU A 222 7.02 -11.36 1.74
C LEU A 222 5.82 -12.09 2.33
N SER A 223 5.54 -13.33 1.92
CA SER A 223 4.45 -14.10 2.51
C SER A 223 4.91 -14.79 3.79
N HIS A 224 4.43 -14.29 4.93
CA HIS A 224 4.80 -14.80 6.25
C HIS A 224 4.12 -16.15 6.56
N THR A 225 2.93 -16.37 6.01
CA THR A 225 2.11 -17.57 6.25
C THR A 225 2.24 -18.61 5.12
N GLY A 226 2.73 -18.18 3.95
CA GLY A 226 2.75 -19.01 2.73
C GLY A 226 1.41 -19.02 1.99
N THR A 227 0.39 -18.29 2.48
CA THR A 227 -0.91 -18.09 1.84
C THR A 227 -1.05 -16.69 1.23
N GLY A 228 -0.03 -15.84 1.40
CA GLY A 228 0.10 -14.56 0.71
C GLY A 228 0.04 -13.33 1.62
N GLU A 229 -0.32 -13.50 2.88
CA GLU A 229 -0.40 -12.37 3.82
C GLU A 229 1.00 -11.82 4.12
N GLU A 230 1.15 -10.51 3.97
CA GLU A 230 2.33 -9.74 4.37
C GLU A 230 2.02 -8.97 5.65
N TYR A 231 2.50 -9.45 6.78
CA TYR A 231 2.31 -8.75 8.05
C TYR A 231 3.31 -7.61 8.19
N GLY A 232 2.80 -6.41 8.44
CA GLY A 232 3.64 -5.25 8.75
C GLY A 232 4.30 -5.35 10.13
N ARG A 233 3.62 -6.00 11.09
CA ARG A 233 4.16 -6.30 12.43
C ARG A 233 3.78 -7.70 12.84
N ILE A 234 4.76 -8.48 13.27
CA ILE A 234 4.55 -9.89 13.61
C ILE A 234 5.32 -10.28 14.88
N PRO A 235 4.68 -10.89 15.88
CA PRO A 235 5.39 -11.46 17.01
C PRO A 235 6.32 -12.59 16.57
N ALA A 236 7.52 -12.67 17.17
CA ALA A 236 8.50 -13.72 16.84
C ALA A 236 7.92 -15.14 16.97
N SER A 237 6.99 -15.36 17.91
CA SER A 237 6.30 -16.64 18.10
C SER A 237 5.32 -16.98 16.97
N GLN A 238 4.93 -16.01 16.14
CA GLN A 238 4.00 -16.16 15.01
C GLN A 238 4.72 -16.21 13.66
N LEU A 239 6.05 -16.17 13.64
CA LEU A 239 6.84 -16.38 12.44
C LEU A 239 6.93 -17.87 12.11
N ASN A 240 6.57 -18.24 10.88
CA ASN A 240 6.86 -19.57 10.36
C ASN A 240 8.38 -19.79 10.24
N ASN A 241 8.79 -21.06 10.27
CA ASN A 241 10.20 -21.43 10.02
C ASN A 241 10.63 -21.15 8.56
N THR A 242 9.68 -20.87 7.69
CA THR A 242 9.92 -20.55 6.28
C THR A 242 9.07 -19.37 5.86
N MET A 243 9.61 -18.55 4.98
CA MET A 243 8.91 -17.43 4.34
C MET A 243 8.98 -17.62 2.84
N LEU A 244 7.88 -17.37 2.15
CA LEU A 244 7.88 -17.27 0.69
C LEU A 244 8.17 -15.82 0.31
N VAL A 245 9.22 -15.61 -0.49
CA VAL A 245 9.65 -14.28 -0.91
C VAL A 245 9.81 -14.22 -2.42
N GLY A 246 9.60 -13.05 -3.00
CA GLY A 246 9.77 -12.87 -4.42
C GLY A 246 9.19 -11.58 -4.96
N GLY A 247 8.79 -11.64 -6.22
CA GLY A 247 8.17 -10.53 -6.93
C GLY A 247 8.27 -10.64 -8.43
N GLU A 248 7.64 -9.74 -9.13
CA GLU A 248 7.70 -9.64 -10.57
C GLU A 248 8.88 -8.76 -11.00
N LEU A 249 9.61 -9.27 -11.99
CA LEU A 249 10.72 -8.60 -12.64
C LEU A 249 10.40 -8.53 -14.13
N LYS A 250 10.74 -7.43 -14.79
CA LYS A 250 10.46 -7.22 -16.20
C LYS A 250 11.70 -6.72 -16.94
N ASN A 251 11.98 -7.28 -18.10
CA ASN A 251 12.83 -6.65 -19.07
C ASN A 251 11.98 -5.67 -19.89
N ASP A 252 12.02 -4.39 -19.52
CA ASP A 252 11.28 -3.32 -20.18
C ASP A 252 12.05 -2.71 -21.38
N GLY A 253 13.25 -3.20 -21.61
CA GLY A 253 14.08 -2.86 -22.75
C GLY A 253 13.63 -3.52 -24.06
N SER A 254 14.06 -2.97 -25.20
CA SER A 254 13.81 -3.51 -26.54
C SER A 254 14.77 -4.64 -26.95
N GLN A 255 15.74 -4.96 -26.09
CA GLN A 255 16.73 -6.03 -26.33
C GLN A 255 16.68 -7.07 -25.22
N GLU A 256 17.02 -8.31 -25.58
CA GLU A 256 17.21 -9.39 -24.63
C GLU A 256 18.31 -9.06 -23.62
N GLN A 257 18.12 -9.45 -22.36
CA GLN A 257 19.13 -9.35 -21.31
C GLN A 257 19.61 -10.73 -20.86
N THR A 258 20.89 -10.84 -20.57
CA THR A 258 21.56 -12.11 -20.26
C THR A 258 22.10 -12.12 -18.82
N ASN A 259 22.29 -13.34 -18.28
CA ASN A 259 22.70 -13.55 -16.90
C ASN A 259 21.86 -12.75 -15.90
N VAL A 260 20.54 -12.71 -16.15
CA VAL A 260 19.58 -12.02 -15.28
C VAL A 260 19.48 -12.78 -13.97
N VAL A 261 19.68 -12.06 -12.87
CA VAL A 261 19.63 -12.58 -11.50
C VAL A 261 18.71 -11.72 -10.67
N ALA A 262 17.77 -12.35 -9.99
CA ALA A 262 16.93 -11.73 -8.96
C ALA A 262 17.46 -12.08 -7.58
N THR A 263 17.55 -11.12 -6.69
CA THR A 263 17.97 -11.31 -5.29
C THR A 263 17.05 -10.55 -4.35
N MET A 264 16.40 -11.27 -3.44
CA MET A 264 15.76 -10.70 -2.26
C MET A 264 16.77 -10.72 -1.12
N GLU A 265 17.08 -9.56 -0.57
CA GLU A 265 17.97 -9.43 0.58
C GLU A 265 17.21 -8.75 1.73
N VAL A 266 17.24 -9.35 2.91
CA VAL A 266 16.57 -8.82 4.09
C VAL A 266 17.62 -8.42 5.12
N ARG A 267 17.54 -7.16 5.57
CA ARG A 267 18.50 -6.56 6.52
C ARG A 267 17.80 -6.06 7.78
N ASN A 268 18.53 -6.11 8.88
CA ASN A 268 18.14 -5.49 10.15
C ASN A 268 18.52 -3.99 10.17
N PRO A 269 18.16 -3.21 11.21
CA PRO A 269 18.48 -1.79 11.30
C PRO A 269 19.99 -1.46 11.36
N ASP A 270 20.83 -2.42 11.72
CA ASP A 270 22.29 -2.29 11.73
C ASP A 270 22.93 -2.59 10.37
N ASP A 271 22.10 -2.71 9.33
CA ASP A 271 22.50 -3.04 7.95
C ASP A 271 23.17 -4.43 7.82
N VAL A 272 22.86 -5.33 8.75
CA VAL A 272 23.33 -6.73 8.70
C VAL A 272 22.31 -7.58 7.96
N VAL A 273 22.79 -8.38 7.01
CA VAL A 273 21.94 -9.31 6.26
C VAL A 273 21.43 -10.41 7.20
N ALA A 274 20.10 -10.48 7.33
CA ALA A 274 19.42 -11.52 8.09
C ALA A 274 19.27 -12.80 7.24
N PHE A 275 18.82 -12.67 5.99
CA PHE A 275 18.74 -13.76 5.05
C PHE A 275 18.67 -13.24 3.60
N THR A 276 18.90 -14.15 2.65
CA THR A 276 18.82 -13.87 1.19
C THR A 276 18.15 -15.02 0.46
N ALA A 277 17.45 -14.67 -0.62
CA ALA A 277 17.00 -15.62 -1.65
C ALA A 277 17.50 -15.15 -3.02
N THR A 278 17.90 -16.07 -3.89
CA THR A 278 18.44 -15.71 -5.20
C THR A 278 17.95 -16.70 -6.26
N THR A 279 17.39 -16.16 -7.35
CA THR A 279 16.97 -16.92 -8.52
C THR A 279 17.81 -16.51 -9.72
N ASN A 280 18.45 -17.50 -10.37
CA ASN A 280 19.16 -17.30 -11.63
C ASN A 280 18.18 -17.51 -12.79
N ILE A 281 17.75 -16.42 -13.41
CA ILE A 281 16.76 -16.43 -14.51
C ILE A 281 17.45 -16.80 -15.84
N GLY A 282 18.72 -16.39 -16.00
CA GLY A 282 19.49 -16.59 -17.20
C GLY A 282 19.20 -15.53 -18.24
N THR A 283 18.39 -15.84 -19.25
CA THR A 283 18.02 -14.91 -20.31
C THR A 283 16.58 -14.45 -20.16
N LEU A 284 16.33 -13.14 -20.27
CA LEU A 284 15.00 -12.56 -20.27
C LEU A 284 14.80 -11.75 -21.56
N ALA A 285 13.84 -12.20 -22.39
CA ALA A 285 13.55 -11.56 -23.67
C ALA A 285 12.99 -10.13 -23.48
N ALA A 286 13.10 -9.31 -24.52
CA ALA A 286 12.52 -7.96 -24.53
C ALA A 286 11.01 -7.98 -24.19
N ASN A 287 10.55 -7.01 -23.41
CA ASN A 287 9.14 -6.84 -23.02
C ASN A 287 8.51 -8.05 -22.29
N THR A 288 9.30 -8.92 -21.68
CA THR A 288 8.80 -10.07 -20.92
C THR A 288 9.06 -9.92 -19.43
N SER A 289 8.18 -10.53 -18.64
CA SER A 289 8.29 -10.61 -17.19
C SER A 289 8.73 -12.01 -16.74
N PHE A 290 9.31 -12.04 -15.54
CA PHE A 290 9.58 -13.25 -14.77
C PHE A 290 9.09 -13.06 -13.35
N PHE A 291 8.41 -14.06 -12.81
CA PHE A 291 7.94 -14.04 -11.42
C PHE A 291 8.83 -14.93 -10.56
N MET A 292 9.52 -14.31 -9.60
CA MET A 292 10.36 -14.99 -8.62
C MET A 292 9.52 -15.45 -7.43
N GLU A 293 9.65 -16.72 -7.05
CA GLU A 293 9.07 -17.30 -5.84
C GLU A 293 10.10 -18.24 -5.20
N GLU A 294 10.58 -17.89 -4.00
CA GLU A 294 11.57 -18.69 -3.29
C GLU A 294 11.16 -18.88 -1.83
N PHE A 295 11.17 -20.15 -1.37
CA PHE A 295 11.02 -20.44 0.05
C PHE A 295 12.35 -20.31 0.77
N VAL A 296 12.41 -19.46 1.77
CA VAL A 296 13.59 -19.25 2.61
C VAL A 296 13.34 -19.82 4.01
N THR A 297 14.27 -20.63 4.49
CA THR A 297 14.28 -21.00 5.91
C THR A 297 14.76 -19.81 6.72
N LEU A 298 13.91 -19.32 7.64
CA LEU A 298 14.23 -18.16 8.46
C LEU A 298 15.24 -18.52 9.56
N PRO A 299 16.27 -17.69 9.77
CA PRO A 299 17.02 -17.71 11.03
C PRO A 299 16.14 -17.21 12.18
N ALA A 300 16.59 -17.33 13.41
CA ALA A 300 15.98 -16.58 14.51
C ALA A 300 16.12 -15.08 14.24
N LEU A 301 14.99 -14.37 14.23
CA LEU A 301 14.95 -12.92 14.06
C LEU A 301 14.70 -12.27 15.43
N ASP A 302 15.50 -11.26 15.74
CA ASP A 302 15.32 -10.43 16.94
C ASP A 302 14.22 -9.39 16.71
N ASP A 303 13.69 -8.82 17.80
CA ASP A 303 12.75 -7.71 17.72
C ASP A 303 13.42 -6.51 17.04
N ALA A 304 13.01 -6.22 15.81
CA ALA A 304 13.57 -5.16 14.98
C ALA A 304 12.69 -4.87 13.75
N LEU A 305 12.90 -3.72 13.14
CA LEU A 305 12.37 -3.38 11.81
C LEU A 305 13.32 -3.96 10.74
N TYR A 306 12.82 -4.85 9.91
CA TYR A 306 13.55 -5.44 8.80
C TYR A 306 13.19 -4.75 7.48
N THR A 307 14.20 -4.55 6.65
CA THR A 307 14.04 -4.03 5.28
C THR A 307 14.41 -5.12 4.29
N ALA A 308 13.47 -5.49 3.46
CA ALA A 308 13.63 -6.45 2.37
C ALA A 308 13.74 -5.70 1.04
N THR A 309 14.77 -5.99 0.27
CA THR A 309 14.98 -5.39 -1.05
C THR A 309 15.09 -6.48 -2.10
N LEU A 310 14.11 -6.52 -3.01
CA LEU A 310 14.22 -7.32 -4.23
C LEU A 310 14.99 -6.50 -5.28
N THR A 311 16.09 -7.04 -5.78
CA THR A 311 16.94 -6.41 -6.79
C THR A 311 17.07 -7.32 -7.99
N VAL A 312 17.05 -6.75 -9.20
CA VAL A 312 17.37 -7.45 -10.44
C VAL A 312 18.65 -6.89 -11.05
N THR A 313 19.51 -7.79 -11.54
CA THR A 313 20.78 -7.46 -12.22
C THR A 313 20.91 -8.26 -13.51
N SER A 314 21.71 -7.75 -14.47
CA SER A 314 22.03 -8.42 -15.73
C SER A 314 23.43 -8.05 -16.20
N ASP A 315 23.94 -8.74 -17.24
CA ASP A 315 25.18 -8.35 -17.92
C ASP A 315 25.09 -6.93 -18.51
N GLN A 316 23.89 -6.48 -18.87
CA GLN A 316 23.65 -5.19 -19.50
C GLN A 316 23.38 -4.05 -18.49
N GLN A 317 23.48 -4.30 -17.19
CA GLN A 317 23.18 -3.33 -16.14
C GLN A 317 23.92 -1.98 -16.29
N ALA A 318 25.16 -1.99 -16.81
CA ALA A 318 25.91 -0.75 -17.05
C ALA A 318 25.30 0.12 -18.17
N SER A 319 24.43 -0.44 -19.00
CA SER A 319 23.71 0.22 -20.09
C SER A 319 22.22 0.35 -19.79
N ASP A 320 21.81 -0.01 -18.60
CA ASP A 320 20.44 0.11 -18.13
C ASP A 320 20.04 1.59 -18.04
N ALA A 321 18.90 1.91 -18.62
CA ALA A 321 18.45 3.29 -18.75
C ALA A 321 18.06 3.91 -17.40
N ASN A 322 17.60 3.08 -16.45
CA ASN A 322 17.14 3.54 -15.15
C ASN A 322 17.38 2.50 -14.03
N THR A 323 18.59 2.42 -13.54
CA THR A 323 18.93 1.46 -12.48
C THR A 323 18.20 1.72 -11.14
N ALA A 324 17.49 2.84 -10.98
CA ALA A 324 16.73 3.14 -9.78
C ALA A 324 15.42 2.33 -9.67
N ASN A 325 14.89 1.82 -10.81
CA ASN A 325 13.70 0.97 -10.84
C ASN A 325 14.03 -0.54 -10.75
N ASN A 326 15.32 -0.91 -10.71
CA ASN A 326 15.78 -2.29 -10.61
C ASN A 326 15.59 -2.89 -9.21
N ALA A 327 15.00 -2.16 -8.28
CA ALA A 327 14.79 -2.60 -6.92
C ALA A 327 13.39 -2.22 -6.38
N LYS A 328 12.85 -3.10 -5.55
CA LYS A 328 11.63 -2.86 -4.76
C LYS A 328 11.87 -3.17 -3.30
N VAL A 329 11.32 -2.34 -2.44
CA VAL A 329 11.50 -2.44 -0.99
C VAL A 329 10.19 -2.85 -0.33
N ARG A 330 10.29 -3.74 0.66
CA ARG A 330 9.26 -4.11 1.64
C ARG A 330 9.83 -3.96 3.03
N VAL A 331 8.96 -3.77 4.00
CA VAL A 331 9.34 -3.67 5.41
C VAL A 331 8.43 -4.52 6.26
N PHE A 332 8.97 -5.09 7.33
CA PHE A 332 8.19 -5.70 8.40
C PHE A 332 8.92 -5.56 9.73
N GLU A 333 8.18 -5.52 10.81
CA GLU A 333 8.73 -5.43 12.16
C GLU A 333 8.46 -6.73 12.91
N VAL A 334 9.50 -7.33 13.42
CA VAL A 334 9.37 -8.38 14.45
C VAL A 334 9.29 -7.70 15.80
N ASN A 335 8.22 -7.97 16.55
CA ASN A 335 8.03 -7.39 17.89
C ASN A 335 7.12 -8.28 18.74
N SER A 336 7.11 -8.07 20.05
CA SER A 336 6.29 -8.86 20.99
C SER A 336 4.90 -8.27 21.23
N GLY A 337 4.71 -6.96 20.99
CA GLY A 337 3.53 -6.22 21.47
C GLY A 337 2.39 -6.06 20.49
N ARG A 338 2.63 -6.23 19.19
CA ARG A 338 1.62 -6.04 18.14
C ARG A 338 1.72 -7.09 17.06
N TYR A 339 0.55 -7.57 16.65
CA TYR A 339 0.40 -8.37 15.44
C TYR A 339 -0.50 -7.60 14.48
N SER A 340 0.01 -7.24 13.31
CA SER A 340 -0.62 -6.30 12.39
C SER A 340 -0.36 -6.67 10.94
N LEU A 341 -1.43 -6.74 10.15
CA LEU A 341 -1.31 -6.88 8.70
C LEU A 341 -0.82 -5.57 8.08
N ASP A 342 -1.34 -4.43 8.54
CA ASP A 342 -0.89 -3.10 8.08
C ASP A 342 0.56 -2.80 8.51
N ALA A 343 1.24 -2.02 7.68
CA ALA A 343 2.56 -1.48 7.96
C ALA A 343 2.57 0.05 8.09
N VAL A 344 1.42 0.65 8.42
CA VAL A 344 1.29 2.11 8.58
C VAL A 344 2.33 2.63 9.56
N GLY A 345 3.08 3.65 9.10
CA GLY A 345 4.19 4.26 9.82
C GLY A 345 5.52 3.50 9.74
N LEU A 346 5.59 2.36 9.04
CA LEU A 346 6.82 1.62 8.77
C LEU A 346 7.28 1.73 7.32
N HIS A 347 6.36 2.04 6.40
CA HIS A 347 6.68 2.14 4.98
C HIS A 347 7.80 3.16 4.72
N PRO A 348 8.63 2.94 3.69
CA PRO A 348 9.61 3.94 3.27
C PRO A 348 8.97 5.29 3.01
N ALA A 349 9.66 6.37 3.36
CA ALA A 349 9.14 7.72 3.23
C ALA A 349 8.65 8.02 1.81
N GLY A 350 7.42 8.50 1.67
CA GLY A 350 6.80 8.86 0.39
C GLY A 350 6.20 7.68 -0.40
N THR A 351 6.18 6.46 0.16
CA THR A 351 5.58 5.29 -0.51
C THR A 351 4.23 4.89 0.10
N GLU A 352 3.88 5.45 1.24
CA GLU A 352 2.67 5.10 1.97
C GLU A 352 1.43 5.61 1.24
N LEU A 353 0.48 4.70 0.97
CA LEU A 353 -0.81 5.00 0.36
C LEU A 353 -1.91 4.56 1.32
N LEU A 354 -2.69 5.53 1.82
CA LEU A 354 -3.71 5.27 2.82
C LEU A 354 -5.10 5.65 2.31
N GLY A 355 -6.03 4.72 2.50
CA GLY A 355 -7.47 4.93 2.37
C GLY A 355 -8.17 4.91 3.72
N SER A 356 -9.49 4.88 3.70
CA SER A 356 -10.28 4.63 4.92
C SER A 356 -11.67 4.12 4.60
N LEU A 357 -12.19 3.23 5.43
CA LEU A 357 -13.55 2.73 5.42
C LEU A 357 -14.24 3.02 6.74
N GLY A 358 -15.54 3.28 6.72
CA GLY A 358 -16.26 3.60 7.95
C GLY A 358 -17.77 3.66 7.79
N THR A 359 -18.44 4.06 8.87
CA THR A 359 -19.90 4.05 9.01
C THR A 359 -20.65 4.89 7.97
N ASN A 360 -19.97 5.76 7.23
CA ASN A 360 -20.54 6.55 6.14
C ASN A 360 -20.01 6.15 4.76
N SER A 361 -19.41 4.97 4.65
CA SER A 361 -18.87 4.47 3.36
C SER A 361 -19.89 3.66 2.55
N PHE A 362 -20.95 3.14 3.20
CA PHE A 362 -21.92 2.23 2.59
C PHE A 362 -23.33 2.58 3.05
N ASP A 363 -24.30 2.42 2.15
CA ASP A 363 -25.71 2.52 2.50
C ASP A 363 -26.08 1.43 3.50
N GLY A 364 -26.69 1.81 4.64
CA GLY A 364 -27.01 0.89 5.75
C GLY A 364 -25.82 0.54 6.65
N GLY A 365 -24.65 1.14 6.45
CA GLY A 365 -23.44 0.94 7.26
C GLY A 365 -23.35 1.85 8.49
N GLU A 366 -24.34 2.69 8.76
CA GLU A 366 -24.28 3.68 9.84
C GLU A 366 -24.12 3.05 11.22
N ASP A 367 -24.83 1.94 11.48
CA ASP A 367 -24.78 1.21 12.73
C ASP A 367 -24.62 -0.29 12.50
N GLY A 368 -23.60 -0.89 13.09
CA GLY A 368 -23.30 -2.32 12.99
C GLY A 368 -22.41 -2.72 11.83
N LEU A 369 -21.79 -1.77 11.12
CA LEU A 369 -20.74 -2.07 10.13
C LEU A 369 -19.57 -2.77 10.83
N VAL A 370 -19.14 -3.94 10.30
CA VAL A 370 -17.97 -4.65 10.81
C VAL A 370 -16.87 -4.61 9.77
N VAL A 371 -15.73 -4.09 10.15
CA VAL A 371 -14.48 -4.19 9.37
C VAL A 371 -13.50 -5.08 10.10
N MET A 372 -12.78 -5.94 9.36
CA MET A 372 -12.00 -6.98 10.00
C MET A 372 -10.75 -7.36 9.20
N THR A 373 -9.69 -7.73 9.91
CA THR A 373 -8.38 -8.13 9.37
C THR A 373 -8.05 -9.55 9.79
N TYR A 374 -7.56 -10.36 8.85
CA TYR A 374 -7.21 -11.76 9.06
C TYR A 374 -5.89 -11.93 9.78
N TYR A 375 -5.85 -12.91 10.67
CA TYR A 375 -4.67 -13.34 11.42
C TYR A 375 -4.57 -14.86 11.43
N GLU A 376 -3.45 -15.39 10.96
CA GLU A 376 -3.10 -16.79 11.17
C GLU A 376 -2.29 -16.91 12.46
N VAL A 377 -2.82 -17.62 13.42
CA VAL A 377 -2.15 -17.93 14.68
C VAL A 377 -1.51 -19.32 14.55
N ILE A 378 -0.18 -19.40 14.62
CA ILE A 378 0.57 -20.65 14.49
C ILE A 378 0.97 -21.25 15.84
N GLU A 379 1.19 -20.43 16.85
CA GLU A 379 1.43 -20.80 18.23
C GLU A 379 0.45 -20.08 19.15
N PRO A 380 0.03 -20.66 20.29
CA PRO A 380 -0.88 -19.98 21.20
C PRO A 380 -0.36 -18.59 21.57
N VAL A 381 -1.20 -17.58 21.47
CA VAL A 381 -0.86 -16.17 21.74
C VAL A 381 -1.88 -15.54 22.68
N ASP A 382 -1.39 -14.84 23.70
CA ASP A 382 -2.23 -14.05 24.60
C ASP A 382 -2.58 -12.71 23.92
N VAL A 383 -3.88 -12.41 23.83
CA VAL A 383 -4.37 -11.16 23.26
C VAL A 383 -5.06 -10.34 24.35
N TYR A 384 -4.63 -9.10 24.49
CA TYR A 384 -5.07 -8.15 25.53
C TYR A 384 -6.17 -7.20 25.03
N GLY A 385 -6.28 -7.03 23.72
CA GLY A 385 -7.24 -6.13 23.08
C GLY A 385 -6.91 -5.91 21.61
N ILE A 386 -7.58 -4.92 21.04
CA ILE A 386 -7.37 -4.50 19.65
C ILE A 386 -7.02 -3.01 19.61
N GLU A 387 -5.95 -2.68 18.90
CA GLU A 387 -5.61 -1.32 18.47
C GLU A 387 -6.07 -1.15 17.02
N PHE A 388 -6.68 -0.01 16.71
CA PHE A 388 -6.96 0.34 15.32
C PHE A 388 -6.72 1.82 15.07
N LEU A 389 -6.37 2.15 13.82
CA LEU A 389 -6.13 3.52 13.44
C LEU A 389 -7.37 4.13 12.81
N ILE A 390 -7.63 5.39 13.16
CA ILE A 390 -8.73 6.17 12.60
C ILE A 390 -8.22 7.43 11.91
N THR A 391 -8.95 7.90 10.91
CA THR A 391 -8.61 9.14 10.20
C THR A 391 -9.18 10.36 10.91
N SER A 392 -8.63 11.55 10.58
CA SER A 392 -9.15 12.85 11.03
C SER A 392 -10.56 13.17 10.52
N ALA A 393 -11.10 12.38 9.58
CA ALA A 393 -12.49 12.46 9.14
C ALA A 393 -13.47 11.76 10.10
N THR A 394 -12.97 11.09 11.14
CA THR A 394 -13.80 10.53 12.22
C THR A 394 -14.41 11.64 13.06
N VAL A 395 -15.71 11.53 13.33
CA VAL A 395 -16.49 12.46 14.16
C VAL A 395 -16.89 11.75 15.43
N THR A 396 -16.62 12.39 16.59
CA THR A 396 -17.00 11.84 17.90
C THR A 396 -18.51 11.68 18.07
N GLY A 397 -18.95 10.76 18.94
CA GLY A 397 -20.37 10.48 19.20
C GLY A 397 -20.80 9.07 18.78
N GLY A 398 -19.96 8.39 18.01
CA GLY A 398 -20.07 6.96 17.74
C GLY A 398 -19.33 6.13 18.77
N PHE A 399 -19.58 4.82 18.76
CA PHE A 399 -18.92 3.84 19.62
C PHE A 399 -18.58 2.58 18.84
N VAL A 400 -17.69 1.79 19.41
CA VAL A 400 -17.26 0.50 18.81
C VAL A 400 -17.32 -0.63 19.84
N THR A 401 -17.47 -1.86 19.36
CA THR A 401 -17.01 -3.06 20.06
C THR A 401 -15.92 -3.73 19.21
N THR A 402 -14.98 -4.38 19.85
CA THR A 402 -13.93 -5.14 19.15
C THR A 402 -14.01 -6.61 19.53
N SER A 403 -13.74 -7.50 18.58
CA SER A 403 -13.85 -8.94 18.79
C SER A 403 -12.82 -9.74 18.00
N ILE A 404 -12.56 -10.96 18.45
CA ILE A 404 -11.86 -11.98 17.67
C ILE A 404 -12.91 -13.01 17.22
N LEU A 405 -12.99 -13.21 15.91
CA LEU A 405 -13.95 -14.09 15.25
C LEU A 405 -13.22 -15.26 14.58
N ASP A 406 -13.79 -16.46 14.66
CA ASP A 406 -13.30 -17.59 13.87
C ASP A 406 -13.64 -17.41 12.39
N THR A 407 -12.71 -17.73 11.49
CA THR A 407 -12.94 -17.65 10.03
C THR A 407 -14.12 -18.46 9.56
N ALA A 408 -14.40 -19.62 10.20
CA ALA A 408 -15.54 -20.46 9.87
C ALA A 408 -16.89 -19.76 10.17
N ASP A 409 -16.94 -18.92 11.20
CA ASP A 409 -18.14 -18.16 11.55
C ASP A 409 -18.34 -16.96 10.60
N VAL A 410 -17.25 -16.27 10.22
CA VAL A 410 -17.30 -15.13 9.28
C VAL A 410 -17.74 -15.57 7.90
N PHE A 411 -17.23 -16.68 7.40
CA PHE A 411 -17.56 -17.22 6.06
C PHE A 411 -18.67 -18.28 6.06
N ALA A 412 -19.42 -18.39 7.15
CA ALA A 412 -20.63 -19.22 7.16
C ALA A 412 -21.66 -18.71 6.13
N ALA A 413 -22.55 -19.61 5.66
CA ALA A 413 -23.62 -19.22 4.72
C ALA A 413 -24.52 -18.08 5.23
N VAL A 414 -24.60 -17.94 6.56
CA VAL A 414 -25.09 -16.76 7.26
C VAL A 414 -24.00 -16.39 8.26
N PRO A 415 -23.32 -15.26 8.10
CA PRO A 415 -22.21 -14.87 8.98
C PRO A 415 -22.65 -14.82 10.45
N LEU A 416 -21.84 -15.39 11.33
CA LEU A 416 -22.15 -15.53 12.76
C LEU A 416 -21.20 -14.62 13.56
N PHE A 417 -21.64 -13.40 13.86
CA PHE A 417 -20.88 -12.47 14.71
C PHE A 417 -21.28 -12.54 16.19
N THR A 418 -22.18 -13.48 16.54
CA THR A 418 -22.76 -13.61 17.90
C THR A 418 -22.02 -14.60 18.81
N ASN A 419 -20.96 -15.23 18.30
CA ASN A 419 -20.16 -16.20 19.05
C ASN A 419 -18.65 -15.91 18.93
N PRO A 420 -18.20 -14.70 19.31
CA PRO A 420 -16.78 -14.37 19.22
C PRO A 420 -15.94 -15.21 20.20
N VAL A 421 -14.66 -15.44 19.87
CA VAL A 421 -13.67 -16.02 20.80
C VAL A 421 -13.54 -15.11 22.03
N VAL A 422 -13.55 -13.81 21.81
CA VAL A 422 -13.61 -12.76 22.83
C VAL A 422 -14.20 -11.49 22.22
N GLU A 423 -14.90 -10.71 23.04
CA GLU A 423 -15.47 -9.41 22.68
C GLU A 423 -15.20 -8.39 23.81
N SER A 424 -15.00 -7.15 23.43
CA SER A 424 -14.84 -6.04 24.36
C SER A 424 -16.18 -5.47 24.83
N ASP A 425 -16.17 -4.73 25.93
CA ASP A 425 -17.23 -3.79 26.22
C ASP A 425 -17.29 -2.69 25.14
N ALA A 426 -18.44 -2.00 25.03
CA ALA A 426 -18.57 -0.85 24.12
C ALA A 426 -17.62 0.28 24.54
N TYR A 427 -16.96 0.87 23.54
CA TYR A 427 -16.00 1.94 23.71
C TYR A 427 -16.43 3.18 22.92
N ASP A 428 -16.63 4.31 23.61
CA ASP A 428 -17.01 5.58 22.99
C ASP A 428 -15.80 6.26 22.33
N ILE A 429 -15.92 6.63 21.05
CA ILE A 429 -14.89 7.39 20.33
C ILE A 429 -14.87 8.82 20.85
N ASN A 430 -13.76 9.23 21.43
CA ASN A 430 -13.57 10.54 22.07
C ASN A 430 -12.60 11.44 21.27
N ALA A 431 -12.46 12.70 21.72
CA ALA A 431 -11.63 13.69 21.05
C ALA A 431 -10.13 13.34 21.08
N GLU A 432 -9.65 12.61 22.09
CA GLU A 432 -8.26 12.16 22.18
C GLU A 432 -7.97 11.10 21.11
N ASN A 433 -8.89 10.17 20.88
CA ASN A 433 -8.78 9.19 19.80
C ASN A 433 -8.67 9.87 18.44
N VAL A 434 -9.52 10.86 18.15
CA VAL A 434 -9.50 11.60 16.89
C VAL A 434 -8.20 12.38 16.72
N SER A 435 -7.71 13.00 17.79
CA SER A 435 -6.47 13.80 17.74
C SER A 435 -5.21 12.97 17.63
N SER A 436 -5.17 11.77 18.24
CA SER A 436 -4.06 10.84 18.15
C SER A 436 -4.11 9.96 16.90
N GLY A 437 -5.31 9.78 16.32
CA GLY A 437 -5.55 8.81 15.24
C GLY A 437 -5.52 7.36 15.69
N VAL A 438 -5.46 7.09 17.01
CA VAL A 438 -5.28 5.74 17.57
C VAL A 438 -6.40 5.45 18.57
N VAL A 439 -6.99 4.26 18.44
CA VAL A 439 -7.97 3.72 19.40
C VAL A 439 -7.45 2.39 19.91
N GLN A 440 -7.42 2.22 21.21
CA GLN A 440 -7.05 0.98 21.88
C GLN A 440 -8.23 0.52 22.74
N VAL A 441 -8.77 -0.66 22.44
CA VAL A 441 -9.88 -1.25 23.16
C VAL A 441 -9.42 -2.56 23.79
N LEU A 442 -9.39 -2.61 25.12
CA LEU A 442 -8.96 -3.79 25.83
C LEU A 442 -10.11 -4.79 25.99
N PHE A 443 -9.79 -6.07 25.97
CA PHE A 443 -10.72 -7.12 26.36
C PHE A 443 -10.90 -7.16 27.87
N PRO A 444 -12.07 -7.60 28.38
CA PRO A 444 -12.34 -7.71 29.82
C PRO A 444 -11.34 -8.64 30.53
N ASN A 445 -10.82 -9.64 29.82
CA ASN A 445 -9.79 -10.55 30.30
C ASN A 445 -8.81 -10.86 29.18
N VAL A 446 -7.57 -11.13 29.53
CA VAL A 446 -6.59 -11.67 28.60
C VAL A 446 -7.11 -13.00 28.04
N THR A 447 -7.07 -13.14 26.73
CA THR A 447 -7.57 -14.34 26.05
C THR A 447 -6.45 -15.01 25.29
N THR A 448 -6.15 -16.27 25.62
CA THR A 448 -5.20 -17.06 24.83
C THR A 448 -5.88 -17.60 23.59
N VAL A 449 -5.49 -17.10 22.43
CA VAL A 449 -5.96 -17.56 21.12
C VAL A 449 -5.13 -18.77 20.70
N GLN A 450 -5.79 -19.85 20.33
CA GLN A 450 -5.17 -21.11 19.90
C GLN A 450 -4.79 -21.06 18.41
N PRO A 451 -3.89 -21.95 17.93
CA PRO A 451 -3.56 -22.03 16.51
C PRO A 451 -4.80 -22.17 15.62
N GLY A 452 -4.89 -21.33 14.57
CA GLY A 452 -6.02 -21.25 13.64
C GLY A 452 -6.09 -19.92 12.93
N GLY A 453 -7.08 -19.79 12.04
CA GLY A 453 -7.37 -18.56 11.30
C GLY A 453 -8.45 -17.73 11.98
N TYR A 454 -8.19 -16.46 12.22
CA TYR A 454 -9.10 -15.56 12.94
C TYR A 454 -9.20 -14.21 12.25
N PHE A 455 -10.30 -13.51 12.51
CA PHE A 455 -10.44 -12.10 12.19
C PHE A 455 -10.43 -11.26 13.47
N ALA A 456 -9.56 -10.24 13.50
CA ALA A 456 -9.71 -9.13 14.42
C ALA A 456 -10.71 -8.14 13.84
N ALA A 457 -11.83 -7.93 14.53
CA ALA A 457 -12.97 -7.19 14.04
C ALA A 457 -13.25 -5.93 14.86
N VAL A 458 -13.66 -4.86 14.18
CA VAL A 458 -14.18 -3.63 14.76
C VAL A 458 -15.61 -3.45 14.26
N THR A 459 -16.58 -3.59 15.17
CA THR A 459 -17.99 -3.28 14.91
C THR A 459 -18.22 -1.82 15.25
N MET A 460 -18.63 -1.03 14.26
CA MET A 460 -18.79 0.41 14.36
C MET A 460 -20.25 0.82 14.41
N ASN A 461 -20.57 1.75 15.28
CA ASN A 461 -21.90 2.35 15.43
C ASN A 461 -21.78 3.87 15.44
N SER A 462 -22.47 4.52 14.51
CA SER A 462 -22.50 5.98 14.41
C SER A 462 -23.45 6.64 15.40
N ASN A 463 -24.21 5.85 16.17
CA ASN A 463 -25.27 6.31 17.05
C ASN A 463 -26.34 7.10 16.28
N ALA A 464 -26.92 6.45 15.28
CA ALA A 464 -27.91 7.01 14.35
C ALA A 464 -27.37 8.26 13.59
N GLY A 465 -26.13 8.24 13.17
CA GLY A 465 -25.48 9.33 12.41
C GLY A 465 -24.96 10.49 13.27
N ALA A 466 -24.95 10.36 14.61
CA ALA A 466 -24.42 11.38 15.50
C ALA A 466 -22.89 11.52 15.41
N GLY A 467 -22.18 10.44 15.05
CA GLY A 467 -20.74 10.43 14.85
C GLY A 467 -20.34 9.39 13.81
N HIS A 468 -19.37 9.72 12.96
CA HIS A 468 -18.86 8.80 11.95
C HIS A 468 -17.47 8.32 12.32
N ILE A 469 -17.24 7.02 12.23
CA ILE A 469 -15.97 6.36 12.52
C ILE A 469 -15.38 5.89 11.20
N ARG A 470 -14.11 6.23 10.93
CA ARG A 470 -13.39 5.81 9.72
C ARG A 470 -12.07 5.17 10.09
N VAL A 471 -11.96 3.86 9.85
CA VAL A 471 -10.75 3.07 10.06
C VAL A 471 -9.81 3.25 8.87
N VAL A 472 -8.52 3.40 9.14
CA VAL A 472 -7.48 3.51 8.11
C VAL A 472 -7.35 2.19 7.37
N ASP A 473 -7.24 2.28 6.05
CA ASP A 473 -6.99 1.18 5.12
C ASP A 473 -5.61 1.39 4.46
N ASP A 474 -4.66 0.50 4.70
CA ASP A 474 -3.33 0.54 4.11
C ASP A 474 -3.39 -0.11 2.72
N LEU A 475 -3.29 0.72 1.70
CA LEU A 475 -3.33 0.34 0.28
C LEU A 475 -1.91 0.14 -0.29
N THR A 476 -0.87 0.32 0.53
CA THR A 476 0.52 0.35 0.08
C THR A 476 1.00 -1.02 -0.40
N VAL A 477 0.54 -2.08 0.26
CA VAL A 477 0.91 -3.46 -0.04
C VAL A 477 -0.35 -4.25 -0.38
N PRO A 478 -0.49 -4.75 -1.62
CA PRO A 478 -1.60 -5.63 -1.98
C PRO A 478 -1.62 -6.87 -1.10
N GLN A 479 -2.77 -7.19 -0.58
CA GLN A 479 -3.00 -8.36 0.26
C GLN A 479 -3.90 -9.37 -0.46
N PRO A 480 -3.92 -10.65 -0.06
CA PRO A 480 -4.93 -11.60 -0.54
C PRO A 480 -6.35 -11.06 -0.31
N ASN A 481 -7.28 -11.36 -1.21
CA ASN A 481 -8.65 -10.85 -1.15
C ASN A 481 -9.34 -11.06 0.21
N VAL A 482 -9.00 -12.16 0.88
CA VAL A 482 -9.60 -12.53 2.19
C VAL A 482 -8.80 -12.01 3.39
N ALA A 483 -7.70 -11.31 3.17
CA ALA A 483 -6.85 -10.77 4.25
C ALA A 483 -7.57 -9.69 5.07
N SER A 484 -8.53 -9.02 4.46
CA SER A 484 -9.47 -8.16 5.18
C SER A 484 -10.89 -8.30 4.61
N ALA A 485 -11.90 -8.08 5.45
CA ALA A 485 -13.29 -8.25 5.09
C ALA A 485 -14.17 -7.16 5.72
N ILE A 486 -15.31 -6.93 5.09
CA ILE A 486 -16.29 -5.92 5.48
C ILE A 486 -17.66 -6.59 5.52
N PHE A 487 -18.37 -6.50 6.63
CA PHE A 487 -19.77 -6.89 6.72
C PHE A 487 -20.65 -5.65 6.79
N ILE A 488 -21.55 -5.51 5.82
CA ILE A 488 -22.55 -4.45 5.80
C ILE A 488 -23.84 -5.02 6.42
N PRO A 489 -24.45 -4.38 7.42
CA PRO A 489 -25.65 -4.87 8.07
C PRO A 489 -26.79 -5.14 7.08
N ASN A 490 -27.45 -6.29 7.23
CA ASN A 490 -28.53 -6.79 6.37
C ASN A 490 -28.11 -7.13 4.92
N ASP A 491 -26.83 -7.17 4.65
CA ASP A 491 -26.24 -7.60 3.39
C ASP A 491 -25.31 -8.82 3.63
N GLN A 492 -24.14 -8.85 3.06
CA GLN A 492 -23.20 -9.96 3.12
C GLN A 492 -21.79 -9.49 3.56
N VAL A 493 -20.88 -10.45 3.67
CA VAL A 493 -19.45 -10.17 3.85
C VAL A 493 -18.80 -9.97 2.50
N PHE A 494 -18.06 -8.89 2.36
CA PHE A 494 -17.26 -8.54 1.20
C PHE A 494 -15.78 -8.66 1.55
N SER A 495 -14.96 -9.11 0.61
CA SER A 495 -13.50 -9.06 0.74
C SER A 495 -13.01 -7.66 0.36
N ASN A 496 -11.94 -7.18 1.02
CA ASN A 496 -11.36 -5.87 0.76
C ASN A 496 -10.00 -5.96 0.01
N GLY A 497 -9.20 -7.02 0.28
CA GLY A 497 -7.91 -7.22 -0.39
C GLY A 497 -6.80 -6.24 0.01
N ASN A 498 -7.02 -5.41 1.03
CA ASN A 498 -6.08 -4.44 1.60
C ASN A 498 -5.77 -4.79 3.07
N ALA A 499 -4.94 -3.99 3.72
CA ALA A 499 -4.62 -4.14 5.14
C ALA A 499 -5.33 -3.07 5.97
N LEU A 500 -6.54 -3.36 6.45
CA LEU A 500 -7.16 -2.49 7.45
C LEU A 500 -6.27 -2.40 8.69
N ALA A 501 -6.02 -1.19 9.16
CA ALA A 501 -5.15 -0.94 10.32
C ALA A 501 -5.84 -1.32 11.64
N ILE A 502 -6.08 -2.62 11.81
CA ILE A 502 -6.71 -3.26 12.97
C ILE A 502 -5.71 -4.28 13.50
N ARG A 503 -5.17 -4.09 14.67
CA ARG A 503 -3.99 -4.76 15.22
C ARG A 503 -4.31 -5.52 16.50
N LEU A 504 -3.85 -6.74 16.64
CA LEU A 504 -3.91 -7.46 17.90
C LEU A 504 -2.84 -6.93 18.88
N LEU A 505 -3.23 -6.66 20.10
CA LEU A 505 -2.33 -6.32 21.20
C LEU A 505 -1.92 -7.60 21.90
N THR A 506 -0.66 -8.01 21.73
CA THR A 506 -0.10 -9.27 22.23
C THR A 506 0.72 -9.10 23.51
N GLU A 507 0.81 -7.87 24.02
CA GLU A 507 1.36 -7.54 25.32
C GLU A 507 0.42 -6.59 26.09
N PRO A 508 0.51 -6.55 27.43
CA PRO A 508 -0.24 -5.59 28.22
C PRO A 508 0.11 -4.16 27.77
N ILE A 509 -0.90 -3.32 27.58
CA ILE A 509 -0.65 -1.90 27.47
C ILE A 509 -0.14 -1.42 28.82
N ASN A 510 1.15 -1.20 28.93
CA ASN A 510 1.69 -0.47 30.05
C ASN A 510 1.18 0.97 29.90
N SER A 511 0.25 1.38 30.77
CA SER A 511 -0.16 2.78 30.94
C SER A 511 0.95 3.67 31.51
N GLY A 512 2.19 3.18 31.53
CA GLY A 512 3.40 3.98 31.66
C GLY A 512 3.59 4.76 30.38
N VAL A 513 3.84 6.06 30.49
CA VAL A 513 4.25 6.94 29.39
C VAL A 513 5.23 6.17 28.51
N SER A 514 4.80 5.78 27.31
CA SER A 514 5.69 5.25 26.29
C SER A 514 6.74 6.35 26.09
N GLU A 515 7.96 6.13 26.54
CA GLU A 515 9.07 6.90 26.03
C GLU A 515 9.14 6.59 24.55
N THR A 516 8.44 7.38 23.74
CA THR A 516 8.78 7.49 22.33
C THR A 516 10.28 7.74 22.32
N ALA A 517 11.06 6.86 21.71
CA ALA A 517 12.47 7.11 21.43
C ALA A 517 12.53 8.31 20.48
N THR A 518 12.28 9.48 21.02
CA THR A 518 12.55 10.75 20.38
C THR A 518 14.04 10.72 20.08
N SER A 519 14.40 10.87 18.84
CA SER A 519 15.77 11.14 18.39
C SER A 519 16.46 11.93 19.49
N THR A 520 17.53 11.40 20.07
CA THR A 520 18.22 11.98 21.22
C THR A 520 18.66 13.40 20.85
N LEU A 521 17.79 14.39 21.07
CA LEU A 521 18.12 15.81 20.88
C LEU A 521 19.27 16.21 21.78
N ALA A 522 19.54 15.43 22.85
CA ALA A 522 20.63 15.66 23.76
C ALA A 522 21.20 14.37 24.32
N GLN A 523 22.52 14.31 24.48
CA GLN A 523 23.26 13.33 25.27
C GLN A 523 23.69 13.97 26.58
N VAL A 524 23.48 13.27 27.71
CA VAL A 524 23.78 13.76 29.05
C VAL A 524 24.73 12.79 29.75
N PHE A 525 25.89 13.26 30.16
CA PHE A 525 26.91 12.44 30.82
C PHE A 525 27.83 13.29 31.75
N PRO A 526 28.42 12.66 32.80
CA PRO A 526 28.18 11.30 33.26
C PRO A 526 26.82 11.18 33.94
N ASN A 527 26.27 9.96 33.90
CA ASN A 527 25.07 9.61 34.65
C ASN A 527 25.30 8.19 35.26
N PRO A 528 25.42 8.02 36.57
CA PRO A 528 25.31 9.03 37.65
C PRO A 528 26.40 10.12 37.63
N SER A 529 26.08 11.31 38.21
CA SER A 529 26.99 12.46 38.31
C SER A 529 27.17 12.91 39.76
N THR A 530 28.34 13.53 40.05
CA THR A 530 28.62 14.19 41.34
C THR A 530 28.19 15.66 41.36
N GLY A 531 27.44 16.11 40.30
CA GLY A 531 26.92 17.47 40.21
C GLY A 531 27.25 18.18 38.89
N LEU A 532 28.40 17.90 38.28
CA LEU A 532 28.73 18.44 36.94
C LEU A 532 28.23 17.52 35.86
N VAL A 533 27.39 18.03 34.98
CA VAL A 533 26.73 17.27 33.92
C VAL A 533 27.01 17.93 32.57
N ASN A 534 27.59 17.20 31.65
CA ASN A 534 27.78 17.64 30.28
C ASN A 534 26.53 17.32 29.48
N ILE A 535 26.06 18.30 28.72
CA ILE A 535 24.94 18.15 27.80
C ILE A 535 25.46 18.42 26.39
N ARG A 536 25.25 17.49 25.50
CA ARG A 536 25.53 17.64 24.07
C ARG A 536 24.22 17.63 23.30
N VAL A 537 23.85 18.74 22.69
CA VAL A 537 22.64 18.88 21.88
C VAL A 537 22.95 18.79 20.40
N SER A 538 22.00 18.24 19.64
CA SER A 538 22.07 18.16 18.19
C SER A 538 21.69 19.52 17.58
N GLY A 539 22.45 20.02 16.60
CA GLY A 539 22.21 21.29 15.93
C GLY A 539 22.89 22.50 16.57
N ASN A 540 22.77 23.66 15.91
CA ASN A 540 23.43 24.92 16.31
C ASN A 540 22.46 25.92 16.98
N ASP A 541 21.20 25.52 17.21
CA ASP A 541 20.20 26.37 17.82
C ASP A 541 20.32 26.37 19.36
N THR A 542 19.97 27.48 19.98
CA THR A 542 19.90 27.56 21.44
C THR A 542 18.71 26.77 21.94
N GLN A 543 18.97 25.83 22.87
CA GLN A 543 17.95 24.97 23.47
C GLN A 543 17.84 25.27 24.97
N VAL A 544 16.66 25.14 25.53
CA VAL A 544 16.39 25.33 26.95
C VAL A 544 16.57 23.99 27.67
N VAL A 545 17.33 24.00 28.78
CA VAL A 545 17.52 22.86 29.67
C VAL A 545 16.82 23.10 30.98
N GLU A 546 15.88 22.24 31.31
CA GLU A 546 15.11 22.25 32.55
C GLU A 546 15.48 21.00 33.37
N VAL A 547 15.72 21.17 34.66
CA VAL A 547 15.91 20.04 35.59
C VAL A 547 14.77 20.05 36.58
N LEU A 548 14.06 18.93 36.64
CA LEU A 548 12.89 18.73 37.47
C LEU A 548 13.21 17.70 38.58
N ASN A 549 12.71 17.93 39.79
CA ASN A 549 12.79 16.94 40.86
C ASN A 549 11.71 15.87 40.70
N VAL A 550 11.67 14.89 41.59
CA VAL A 550 10.70 13.77 41.56
C VAL A 550 9.23 14.22 41.75
N ALA A 551 9.00 15.41 42.23
CA ALA A 551 7.66 16.02 42.36
C ALA A 551 7.25 16.83 41.12
N GLY A 552 8.13 16.91 40.10
CA GLY A 552 7.91 17.70 38.90
C GLY A 552 8.22 19.17 39.03
N GLU A 553 8.83 19.60 40.15
CA GLU A 553 9.17 21.03 40.37
C GLU A 553 10.47 21.35 39.61
N LEU A 554 10.50 22.51 38.94
CA LEU A 554 11.65 23.03 38.25
C LEU A 554 12.72 23.49 39.25
N VAL A 555 13.87 22.81 39.32
CA VAL A 555 14.94 23.09 40.28
C VAL A 555 16.19 23.72 39.64
N HIS A 556 16.31 23.65 38.30
CA HIS A 556 17.36 24.35 37.56
C HIS A 556 16.86 24.63 36.14
N ASN A 557 17.26 25.79 35.60
CA ASN A 557 16.95 26.19 34.22
C ASN A 557 18.18 26.89 33.62
N SER A 558 18.55 26.51 32.40
CA SER A 558 19.63 27.12 31.67
C SER A 558 19.42 26.97 30.15
N THR A 559 20.25 27.61 29.36
CA THR A 559 20.26 27.45 27.90
C THR A 559 21.58 26.87 27.43
N VAL A 560 21.52 25.98 26.43
CA VAL A 560 22.70 25.34 25.85
C VAL A 560 22.69 25.46 24.33
N GLN A 561 23.90 25.49 23.76
CA GLN A 561 24.14 25.47 22.32
C GLN A 561 25.32 24.52 22.05
N GLY A 562 25.13 23.49 21.23
CA GLY A 562 26.14 22.47 20.98
C GLY A 562 26.47 21.64 22.22
N SER A 563 27.67 21.75 22.75
CA SER A 563 28.12 21.05 23.97
C SER A 563 28.33 22.04 25.11
N ASN A 564 27.73 21.80 26.25
CA ASN A 564 27.86 22.65 27.45
C ASN A 564 27.87 21.81 28.72
N THR A 565 28.43 22.37 29.81
CA THR A 565 28.40 21.75 31.14
C THR A 565 27.52 22.56 32.06
N ILE A 566 26.60 21.92 32.73
CA ILE A 566 25.77 22.52 33.79
C ILE A 566 26.23 22.04 35.16
N ASP A 567 26.18 22.95 36.14
CA ASP A 567 26.53 22.66 37.51
C ASP A 567 25.25 22.46 38.36
N LEU A 568 25.02 21.23 38.76
CA LEU A 568 23.93 20.81 39.62
C LEU A 568 24.41 20.41 41.02
N SER A 569 25.67 20.72 41.38
CA SER A 569 26.27 20.35 42.66
C SER A 569 25.55 20.96 43.87
N GLY A 570 24.79 22.04 43.68
CA GLY A 570 23.94 22.67 44.69
C GLY A 570 22.62 21.92 44.99
N LEU A 571 22.27 20.92 44.17
CA LEU A 571 21.06 20.12 44.35
C LEU A 571 21.33 18.92 45.31
N ALA A 572 20.25 18.48 45.99
CA ALA A 572 20.33 17.28 46.83
C ALA A 572 20.66 16.03 45.99
N LYS A 573 21.32 15.05 46.62
CA LYS A 573 21.53 13.75 45.99
C LYS A 573 20.19 13.07 45.75
N GLY A 574 20.02 12.52 44.56
CA GLY A 574 18.76 11.91 44.16
C GLY A 574 18.58 11.78 42.68
N VAL A 575 17.35 11.46 42.26
CA VAL A 575 16.95 11.29 40.89
C VAL A 575 16.23 12.55 40.40
N TYR A 576 16.60 13.02 39.21
CA TYR A 576 16.05 14.20 38.56
C TYR A 576 15.68 13.85 37.10
N THR A 577 14.76 14.59 36.51
CA THR A 577 14.47 14.58 35.11
C THR A 577 15.09 15.81 34.45
N LEU A 578 16.03 15.60 33.53
CA LEU A 578 16.59 16.67 32.70
C LEU A 578 15.84 16.70 31.38
N ARG A 579 15.20 17.82 31.09
CA ARG A 579 14.44 18.07 29.87
C ARG A 579 15.16 19.10 29.02
N VAL A 580 15.33 18.80 27.74
CA VAL A 580 15.88 19.73 26.75
C VAL A 580 14.76 20.08 25.76
N VAL A 581 14.51 21.37 25.60
CA VAL A 581 13.45 21.90 24.73
C VAL A 581 14.10 22.75 23.63
N GLY A 582 13.88 22.37 22.40
CA GLY A 582 14.34 23.07 21.19
C GLY A 582 13.19 23.43 20.26
N THR A 583 13.48 24.13 19.18
CA THR A 583 12.51 24.53 18.15
C THR A 583 11.84 23.35 17.44
N ASN A 584 12.51 22.17 17.40
CA ASN A 584 12.06 20.97 16.69
C ASN A 584 11.57 19.86 17.66
N GLY A 585 11.27 20.18 18.91
CA GLY A 585 10.76 19.23 19.89
C GLY A 585 11.43 19.30 21.26
N SER A 586 11.15 18.33 22.12
CA SER A 586 11.78 18.20 23.44
C SER A 586 12.24 16.76 23.67
N SER A 587 13.32 16.59 24.42
CA SER A 587 13.75 15.28 24.94
C SER A 587 13.92 15.35 26.45
N ALA A 588 13.64 14.24 27.13
CA ALA A 588 13.82 14.14 28.58
C ALA A 588 14.69 12.92 28.90
N GLN A 589 15.58 13.08 29.86
CA GLN A 589 16.47 12.01 30.32
C GLN A 589 16.54 12.03 31.85
N ARG A 590 16.46 10.85 32.47
CA ARG A 590 16.66 10.70 33.91
C ARG A 590 18.15 10.81 34.24
N ILE A 591 18.49 11.65 35.20
CA ILE A 591 19.84 11.78 35.77
C ILE A 591 19.84 11.45 37.27
N THR A 592 20.94 10.91 37.74
CA THR A 592 21.14 10.60 39.15
C THR A 592 22.33 11.40 39.69
N LEU A 593 22.12 12.18 40.75
CA LEU A 593 23.16 12.86 41.50
C LEU A 593 23.58 12.03 42.71
N GLN A 594 24.90 11.82 42.88
CA GLN A 594 25.50 11.02 43.96
C GLN A 594 26.28 11.87 44.94
#